data_ab2a3382e15336e63da4aedb1a1d8c97
#
_entry.id   ab2a3382e15336e63da4aedb1a1d8c97
#
_cell.length_a   1.000
_cell.length_b   1.000
_cell.length_c   1.000
_cell.angle_alpha   90.00
_cell.angle_beta   90.00
_cell.angle_gamma   90.00
#
_symmetry.space_group_name_H-M   'P 1'
#
loop_
_entity.id
_entity.type
_entity.pdbx_description
1 polymer ?
#
loop_
_entity_poly.entity_id
_entity_poly.type
_entity_poly.pdbx_seq_one_letter_code
_entity_poly.pdbx_strand_id
1 'polypeptide(L)'
;MSVQPAVQKRMTLTFPRTWGERQHRWNVPSALLVLAGVLVGGFMLLPPIYLLWRTIGAGSAAVDILLKPSTLQTVGRTVWLAGSVTAASIVLAVPLAWLTTCTDLPGRRLWLVASALPLVLPSFVAAYLLASTLGPKGLLQKVLEPLFGVTRLPDIYGFPGAFLVLTLMSYPYVLL
;
A
#
# COMPACT_ATOMS: atom_id res chain seq x y z
N MET A 1 -20.33 -63.82 41.86
CA MET A 1 -20.80 -63.10 40.66
C MET A 1 -19.86 -61.84 40.49
N SER A 2 -18.81 -62.01 39.76
CA SER A 2 -17.79 -60.99 39.53
C SER A 2 -18.08 -60.28 38.20
N VAL A 3 -18.46 -59.03 38.29
CA VAL A 3 -18.69 -58.16 37.13
C VAL A 3 -17.31 -57.62 36.71
N GLN A 4 -16.83 -58.04 35.54
CA GLN A 4 -15.64 -57.44 34.92
C GLN A 4 -15.95 -56.05 34.35
N PRO A 5 -15.12 -55.02 34.59
CA PRO A 5 -15.27 -53.74 33.93
C PRO A 5 -14.80 -53.84 32.47
N ALA A 6 -15.64 -53.37 31.58
CA ALA A 6 -15.39 -53.27 30.15
C ALA A 6 -14.16 -52.43 29.88
N VAL A 7 -13.21 -53.03 29.14
CA VAL A 7 -11.99 -52.38 28.68
C VAL A 7 -12.35 -51.24 27.72
N GLN A 8 -12.22 -50.03 28.19
CA GLN A 8 -12.35 -48.82 27.38
C GLN A 8 -11.19 -48.74 26.40
N LYS A 9 -11.40 -49.23 25.17
CA LYS A 9 -10.46 -49.16 24.07
C LYS A 9 -10.25 -47.71 23.69
N ARG A 10 -9.23 -47.10 24.29
CA ARG A 10 -8.78 -45.76 23.87
C ARG A 10 -8.37 -45.85 22.40
N MET A 11 -9.19 -45.29 21.55
CA MET A 11 -8.91 -45.09 20.15
C MET A 11 -7.84 -43.99 20.06
N THR A 12 -6.59 -44.39 20.18
CA THR A 12 -5.47 -43.47 19.86
C THR A 12 -5.49 -43.26 18.37
N LEU A 13 -6.07 -42.15 17.96
CA LEU A 13 -5.90 -41.63 16.60
C LEU A 13 -4.41 -41.27 16.42
N THR A 14 -3.64 -42.23 15.97
CA THR A 14 -2.31 -41.99 15.45
C THR A 14 -2.48 -41.21 14.15
N PHE A 15 -2.48 -39.88 14.24
CA PHE A 15 -2.27 -39.06 13.07
C PHE A 15 -0.94 -39.45 12.43
N PRO A 16 -0.92 -39.81 11.13
CA PRO A 16 0.34 -40.09 10.47
C PRO A 16 1.16 -38.77 10.48
N ARG A 17 2.23 -38.79 11.23
CA ARG A 17 3.21 -37.73 11.40
C ARG A 17 4.11 -37.61 10.14
N THR A 18 3.49 -37.65 8.95
CA THR A 18 4.17 -37.63 7.65
C THR A 18 3.83 -36.41 6.81
N TRP A 19 3.49 -35.30 7.47
CA TRP A 19 3.84 -34.02 6.86
C TRP A 19 5.29 -33.76 7.20
N GLY A 20 6.13 -34.71 6.77
CA GLY A 20 7.57 -34.56 6.82
C GLY A 20 7.92 -33.31 6.05
N GLU A 21 8.42 -32.37 6.81
CA GLU A 21 9.23 -31.27 6.41
C GLU A 21 10.17 -31.70 5.29
N ARG A 22 9.72 -31.64 4.04
CA ARG A 22 10.64 -31.40 2.93
C ARG A 22 11.07 -29.94 3.07
N GLN A 23 11.83 -29.66 4.12
CA GLN A 23 12.76 -28.55 4.08
C GLN A 23 13.70 -28.92 2.92
N HIS A 24 13.34 -28.40 1.76
CA HIS A 24 14.24 -28.30 0.65
C HIS A 24 15.36 -27.37 1.13
N ARG A 25 16.30 -27.93 1.88
CA ARG A 25 17.54 -27.24 2.27
C ARG A 25 18.26 -26.96 0.95
N TRP A 26 17.97 -25.78 0.41
CA TRP A 26 18.85 -25.18 -0.57
C TRP A 26 20.19 -25.05 0.13
N ASN A 27 21.09 -26.02 -0.07
CA ASN A 27 22.47 -25.96 0.39
C ASN A 27 23.23 -24.91 -0.45
N VAL A 28 22.68 -23.71 -0.53
CA VAL A 28 23.42 -22.56 -1.01
C VAL A 28 24.40 -22.25 0.10
N PRO A 29 25.72 -22.32 -0.13
CA PRO A 29 26.69 -22.03 0.92
C PRO A 29 26.36 -20.65 1.50
N SER A 30 26.27 -20.55 2.82
CA SER A 30 25.91 -19.32 3.52
C SER A 30 26.76 -18.13 3.07
N ALA A 31 27.98 -18.39 2.65
CA ALA A 31 28.88 -17.41 2.05
C ALA A 31 28.33 -16.77 0.76
N LEU A 32 27.69 -17.57 -0.12
CA LEU A 32 27.07 -17.04 -1.36
C LEU A 32 25.86 -16.16 -1.05
N LEU A 33 25.05 -16.53 -0.08
CA LEU A 33 23.90 -15.71 0.34
C LEU A 33 24.36 -14.38 0.98
N VAL A 34 25.38 -14.44 1.82
CA VAL A 34 25.98 -13.25 2.42
C VAL A 34 26.60 -12.35 1.35
N LEU A 35 27.36 -12.92 0.41
CA LEU A 35 27.95 -12.19 -0.70
C LEU A 35 26.88 -11.51 -1.56
N ALA A 36 25.84 -12.23 -1.94
CA ALA A 36 24.71 -11.67 -2.69
C ALA A 36 24.01 -10.55 -1.92
N GLY A 37 23.78 -10.74 -0.61
CA GLY A 37 23.18 -9.72 0.26
C GLY A 37 24.04 -8.45 0.36
N VAL A 38 25.35 -8.61 0.51
CA VAL A 38 26.31 -7.48 0.56
C VAL A 38 26.37 -6.75 -0.77
N LEU A 39 26.37 -7.49 -1.90
CA LEU A 39 26.35 -6.87 -3.24
C LEU A 39 25.06 -6.09 -3.49
N VAL A 40 23.91 -6.67 -3.19
CA VAL A 40 22.61 -5.98 -3.35
C VAL A 40 22.52 -4.78 -2.41
N GLY A 41 22.90 -4.94 -1.14
CA GLY A 41 22.90 -3.87 -0.16
C GLY A 41 23.87 -2.74 -0.54
N GLY A 42 25.07 -3.09 -0.99
CA GLY A 42 26.07 -2.13 -1.50
C GLY A 42 25.56 -1.35 -2.71
N PHE A 43 24.92 -2.05 -3.65
CA PHE A 43 24.34 -1.40 -4.85
C PHE A 43 23.17 -0.47 -4.46
N MET A 44 22.35 -0.85 -3.48
CA MET A 44 21.27 0.00 -2.96
C MET A 44 21.77 1.24 -2.22
N LEU A 45 22.98 1.18 -1.66
CA LEU A 45 23.59 2.33 -0.98
C LEU A 45 24.26 3.32 -1.93
N LEU A 46 24.56 2.94 -3.18
CA LEU A 46 25.20 3.82 -4.15
C LEU A 46 24.48 5.15 -4.37
N PRO A 47 23.14 5.19 -4.64
CA PRO A 47 22.45 6.45 -4.85
C PRO A 47 22.50 7.39 -3.63
N PRO A 48 22.20 6.96 -2.39
CA PRO A 48 22.27 7.84 -1.24
C PRO A 48 23.70 8.30 -0.91
N ILE A 49 24.72 7.44 -1.08
CA ILE A 49 26.12 7.82 -0.87
C ILE A 49 26.54 8.85 -1.91
N TYR A 50 26.19 8.65 -3.18
CA TYR A 50 26.47 9.62 -4.24
C TYR A 50 25.81 10.98 -3.95
N LEU A 51 24.55 10.98 -3.51
CA LEU A 51 23.85 12.22 -3.16
C LEU A 51 24.52 12.94 -1.98
N LEU A 52 24.91 12.20 -0.94
CA LEU A 52 25.63 12.75 0.21
C LEU A 52 26.97 13.36 -0.22
N TRP A 53 27.77 12.64 -1.01
CA TRP A 53 29.03 13.12 -1.52
C TRP A 53 28.86 14.40 -2.33
N ARG A 54 27.88 14.44 -3.21
CA ARG A 54 27.58 15.61 -4.04
C ARG A 54 27.09 16.79 -3.20
N THR A 55 26.30 16.54 -2.16
CA THR A 55 25.82 17.59 -1.26
C THR A 55 26.96 18.20 -0.44
N ILE A 56 27.87 17.38 0.06
CA ILE A 56 29.07 17.85 0.78
C ILE A 56 29.96 18.69 -0.16
N GLY A 57 30.12 18.25 -1.41
CA GLY A 57 30.90 18.98 -2.41
C GLY A 57 30.28 20.33 -2.88
N ALA A 58 28.94 20.45 -2.74
CA ALA A 58 28.25 21.70 -3.07
C ALA A 58 28.36 22.78 -1.97
N GLY A 59 28.79 22.42 -0.77
CA GLY A 59 29.03 23.35 0.34
C GLY A 59 27.83 24.25 0.68
N SER A 60 28.07 25.57 0.77
CA SER A 60 27.05 26.56 1.08
C SER A 60 25.92 26.65 0.03
N ALA A 61 26.21 26.33 -1.22
CA ALA A 61 25.20 26.36 -2.29
C ALA A 61 24.05 25.36 -2.06
N ALA A 62 24.34 24.21 -1.43
CA ALA A 62 23.31 23.24 -1.07
C ALA A 62 22.36 23.81 0.02
N VAL A 63 22.94 24.49 1.00
CA VAL A 63 22.17 25.14 2.09
C VAL A 63 21.31 26.27 1.53
N ASP A 64 21.85 27.08 0.63
CA ASP A 64 21.12 28.18 -0.01
C ASP A 64 19.93 27.67 -0.82
N ILE A 65 20.06 26.54 -1.51
CA ILE A 65 18.96 25.91 -2.24
C ILE A 65 17.90 25.36 -1.29
N LEU A 66 18.30 24.71 -0.18
CA LEU A 66 17.39 24.17 0.81
C LEU A 66 16.60 25.26 1.52
N LEU A 67 17.23 26.40 1.82
CA LEU A 67 16.59 27.53 2.52
C LEU A 67 15.83 28.46 1.57
N LYS A 68 15.85 28.24 0.26
CA LYS A 68 15.02 29.01 -0.66
C LYS A 68 13.53 28.90 -0.26
N PRO A 69 12.80 30.03 -0.21
CA PRO A 69 11.37 30.03 0.12
C PRO A 69 10.53 29.08 -0.75
N SER A 70 10.89 28.95 -2.04
CA SER A 70 10.23 28.02 -2.97
C SER A 70 10.44 26.55 -2.58
N THR A 71 11.63 26.19 -2.11
CA THR A 71 11.94 24.82 -1.66
C THR A 71 11.17 24.49 -0.38
N LEU A 72 11.20 25.40 0.61
CA LEU A 72 10.48 25.25 1.87
C LEU A 72 8.96 25.13 1.64
N GLN A 73 8.42 25.94 0.73
CA GLN A 73 7.01 25.88 0.37
C GLN A 73 6.65 24.53 -0.28
N THR A 74 7.52 24.00 -1.15
CA THR A 74 7.31 22.70 -1.80
C THR A 74 7.35 21.56 -0.76
N VAL A 75 8.34 21.59 0.11
CA VAL A 75 8.44 20.63 1.22
C VAL A 75 7.20 20.70 2.12
N GLY A 76 6.78 21.90 2.50
CA GLY A 76 5.59 22.10 3.31
C GLY A 76 4.32 21.54 2.64
N ARG A 77 4.14 21.79 1.35
CA ARG A 77 3.01 21.23 0.57
C ARG A 77 3.07 19.68 0.51
N THR A 78 4.26 19.12 0.35
CA THR A 78 4.44 17.66 0.33
C THR A 78 4.11 17.04 1.68
N VAL A 79 4.60 17.62 2.77
CA VAL A 79 4.27 17.16 4.14
C VAL A 79 2.77 17.28 4.42
N TRP A 80 2.17 18.38 4.02
CA TRP A 80 0.72 18.58 4.16
C TRP A 80 -0.07 17.54 3.36
N LEU A 81 0.33 17.27 2.11
CA LEU A 81 -0.30 16.25 1.27
C LEU A 81 -0.14 14.86 1.92
N ALA A 82 1.06 14.49 2.35
CA ALA A 82 1.32 13.20 2.99
C ALA A 82 0.48 13.02 4.26
N GLY A 83 0.42 14.04 5.12
CA GLY A 83 -0.38 14.03 6.34
C GLY A 83 -1.88 13.88 6.06
N SER A 84 -2.41 14.63 5.09
CA SER A 84 -3.82 14.55 4.72
C SER A 84 -4.19 13.21 4.08
N VAL A 85 -3.34 12.65 3.21
CA VAL A 85 -3.53 11.31 2.62
C VAL A 85 -3.52 10.23 3.71
N THR A 86 -2.58 10.30 4.65
CA THR A 86 -2.51 9.36 5.76
C THR A 86 -3.76 9.41 6.63
N ALA A 87 -4.19 10.61 7.03
CA ALA A 87 -5.40 10.79 7.81
C ALA A 87 -6.65 10.26 7.08
N ALA A 88 -6.80 10.60 5.81
CA ALA A 88 -7.92 10.13 5.00
C ALA A 88 -7.91 8.60 4.81
N SER A 89 -6.73 8.01 4.60
CA SER A 89 -6.58 6.56 4.48
C SER A 89 -6.98 5.83 5.76
N ILE A 90 -6.61 6.37 6.93
CA ILE A 90 -7.02 5.83 8.23
C ILE A 90 -8.54 5.95 8.41
N VAL A 91 -9.11 7.11 8.11
CA VAL A 91 -10.56 7.35 8.23
C VAL A 91 -11.38 6.43 7.34
N LEU A 92 -10.86 6.03 6.18
CA LEU A 92 -11.51 5.08 5.29
C LEU A 92 -11.24 3.63 5.71
N ALA A 93 -10.00 3.29 6.02
CA ALA A 93 -9.59 1.91 6.29
C ALA A 93 -10.13 1.38 7.62
N VAL A 94 -10.08 2.18 8.69
CA VAL A 94 -10.50 1.71 10.03
C VAL A 94 -11.98 1.33 10.09
N PRO A 95 -12.94 2.14 9.61
CA PRO A 95 -14.35 1.70 9.56
C PRO A 95 -14.58 0.49 8.65
N LEU A 96 -13.90 0.43 7.48
CA LEU A 96 -13.99 -0.72 6.59
C LEU A 96 -13.44 -2.00 7.23
N ALA A 97 -12.30 -1.91 7.90
CA ALA A 97 -11.71 -3.02 8.64
C ALA A 97 -12.66 -3.49 9.74
N TRP A 98 -13.22 -2.58 10.51
CA TRP A 98 -14.16 -2.91 11.58
C TRP A 98 -15.44 -3.53 11.05
N LEU A 99 -16.03 -2.98 10.00
CA LEU A 99 -17.21 -3.54 9.34
C LEU A 99 -16.96 -4.93 8.79
N THR A 100 -15.79 -5.18 8.22
CA THR A 100 -15.47 -6.47 7.59
C THR A 100 -15.01 -7.53 8.59
N THR A 101 -14.48 -7.15 9.75
CA THR A 101 -13.96 -8.10 10.75
C THR A 101 -14.92 -8.32 11.92
N CYS A 102 -15.60 -7.27 12.38
CA CYS A 102 -16.40 -7.28 13.61
C CYS A 102 -17.91 -7.33 13.37
N THR A 103 -18.39 -7.29 12.12
CA THR A 103 -19.83 -7.32 11.81
C THR A 103 -20.18 -8.48 10.88
N ASP A 104 -21.38 -9.04 11.06
CA ASP A 104 -21.93 -10.09 10.18
C ASP A 104 -22.53 -9.49 8.91
N LEU A 105 -21.70 -8.80 8.12
CA LEU A 105 -22.12 -8.21 6.85
C LEU A 105 -22.43 -9.29 5.81
N PRO A 106 -23.60 -9.23 5.17
CA PRO A 106 -23.89 -10.10 4.03
C PRO A 106 -22.89 -9.80 2.92
N GLY A 107 -22.21 -10.85 2.42
CA GLY A 107 -21.19 -10.68 1.37
C GLY A 107 -19.83 -10.14 1.86
N ARG A 108 -19.47 -10.30 3.14
CA ARG A 108 -18.20 -9.84 3.73
C ARG A 108 -16.98 -10.10 2.85
N ARG A 109 -16.90 -11.27 2.21
CA ARG A 109 -15.80 -11.63 1.31
C ARG A 109 -15.76 -10.73 0.07
N LEU A 110 -16.92 -10.37 -0.47
CA LEU A 110 -17.02 -9.48 -1.62
C LEU A 110 -16.51 -8.08 -1.28
N TRP A 111 -16.87 -7.57 -0.09
CA TRP A 111 -16.41 -6.27 0.39
C TRP A 111 -14.90 -6.24 0.62
N LEU A 112 -14.30 -7.29 1.18
CA LEU A 112 -12.85 -7.41 1.34
C LEU A 112 -12.13 -7.40 -0.01
N VAL A 113 -12.62 -8.17 -1.00
CA VAL A 113 -12.04 -8.20 -2.33
C VAL A 113 -12.19 -6.86 -3.03
N ALA A 114 -13.37 -6.24 -2.95
CA ALA A 114 -13.62 -4.93 -3.54
C ALA A 114 -12.72 -3.84 -2.94
N SER A 115 -12.50 -3.88 -1.62
CA SER A 115 -11.61 -2.94 -0.93
C SER A 115 -10.13 -3.13 -1.29
N ALA A 116 -9.73 -4.34 -1.65
CA ALA A 116 -8.37 -4.63 -2.10
C ALA A 116 -8.15 -4.37 -3.60
N LEU A 117 -9.22 -4.14 -4.37
CA LEU A 117 -9.16 -3.98 -5.82
C LEU A 117 -8.22 -2.85 -6.29
N PRO A 118 -8.12 -1.69 -5.60
CA PRO A 118 -7.17 -0.66 -5.98
C PRO A 118 -5.69 -1.10 -5.96
N LEU A 119 -5.32 -2.11 -5.16
CA LEU A 119 -3.95 -2.65 -5.13
C LEU A 119 -3.54 -3.33 -6.44
N VAL A 120 -4.51 -3.81 -7.21
CA VAL A 120 -4.25 -4.49 -8.49
C VAL A 120 -3.88 -3.49 -9.58
N LEU A 121 -4.32 -2.24 -9.43
CA LEU A 121 -4.06 -1.18 -10.41
C LEU A 121 -2.72 -0.52 -10.16
N PRO A 122 -1.82 -0.42 -11.15
CA PRO A 122 -0.65 0.42 -11.06
C PRO A 122 -1.05 1.88 -10.78
N SER A 123 -0.37 2.54 -9.85
CA SER A 123 -0.72 3.90 -9.40
C SER A 123 -0.80 4.93 -10.53
N PHE A 124 0.06 4.81 -11.54
CA PHE A 124 0.03 5.70 -12.71
C PHE A 124 -1.20 5.49 -13.58
N VAL A 125 -1.70 4.24 -13.69
CA VAL A 125 -2.95 3.93 -14.44
C VAL A 125 -4.14 4.52 -13.69
N ALA A 126 -4.19 4.37 -12.38
CA ALA A 126 -5.25 4.96 -11.56
C ALA A 126 -5.23 6.50 -11.65
N ALA A 127 -4.04 7.12 -11.62
CA ALA A 127 -3.90 8.56 -11.80
C ALA A 127 -4.43 9.01 -13.19
N TYR A 128 -4.06 8.28 -14.24
CA TYR A 128 -4.54 8.57 -15.60
C TYR A 128 -6.05 8.40 -15.72
N LEU A 129 -6.61 7.32 -15.21
CA LEU A 129 -8.05 7.07 -15.22
C LEU A 129 -8.83 8.16 -14.46
N LEU A 130 -8.36 8.55 -13.29
CA LEU A 130 -8.98 9.63 -12.52
C LEU A 130 -8.87 10.98 -13.23
N ALA A 131 -7.72 11.30 -13.80
CA ALA A 131 -7.53 12.53 -14.56
C ALA A 131 -8.40 12.57 -15.83
N SER A 132 -8.54 11.46 -16.55
CA SER A 132 -9.37 11.38 -17.76
C SER A 132 -10.87 11.32 -17.46
N THR A 133 -11.27 10.81 -16.31
CA THR A 133 -12.68 10.72 -15.91
C THR A 133 -13.18 12.00 -15.26
N LEU A 134 -12.43 12.51 -14.30
CA LEU A 134 -12.80 13.65 -13.44
C LEU A 134 -12.22 14.98 -13.93
N GLY A 135 -11.27 14.95 -14.87
CA GLY A 135 -10.66 16.16 -15.43
C GLY A 135 -11.65 17.03 -16.21
N PRO A 136 -11.27 18.29 -16.49
CA PRO A 136 -12.06 19.17 -17.36
C PRO A 136 -12.27 18.51 -18.73
N LYS A 137 -13.54 18.44 -19.19
CA LYS A 137 -13.96 17.68 -20.39
C LYS A 137 -13.80 16.16 -20.29
N GLY A 138 -13.66 15.62 -19.08
CA GLY A 138 -13.58 14.19 -18.80
C GLY A 138 -14.92 13.46 -19.04
N LEU A 139 -14.88 12.13 -18.89
CA LEU A 139 -16.08 11.29 -19.08
C LEU A 139 -17.21 11.68 -18.13
N LEU A 140 -16.90 12.05 -16.89
CA LEU A 140 -17.91 12.45 -15.91
C LEU A 140 -18.65 13.71 -16.36
N GLN A 141 -17.93 14.71 -16.89
CA GLN A 141 -18.57 15.93 -17.41
C GLN A 141 -19.50 15.61 -18.59
N LYS A 142 -19.07 14.75 -19.53
CA LYS A 142 -19.90 14.36 -20.67
C LYS A 142 -21.21 13.66 -20.29
N VAL A 143 -21.21 12.98 -19.14
CA VAL A 143 -22.40 12.30 -18.62
C VAL A 143 -23.28 13.24 -17.82
N LEU A 144 -22.67 14.17 -17.02
CA LEU A 144 -23.41 15.10 -16.19
C LEU A 144 -23.99 16.29 -16.98
N GLU A 145 -23.33 16.68 -18.07
CA GLU A 145 -23.78 17.81 -18.91
C GLU A 145 -25.23 17.64 -19.41
N PRO A 146 -25.63 16.50 -20.03
CA PRO A 146 -27.00 16.29 -20.48
C PRO A 146 -28.02 16.07 -19.35
N LEU A 147 -27.57 15.58 -18.16
CA LEU A 147 -28.45 15.25 -17.04
C LEU A 147 -28.69 16.42 -16.10
N PHE A 148 -27.66 17.23 -15.84
CA PHE A 148 -27.67 18.28 -14.82
C PHE A 148 -27.25 19.66 -15.35
N GLY A 149 -26.95 19.81 -16.64
CA GLY A 149 -26.53 21.08 -17.22
C GLY A 149 -25.15 21.58 -16.71
N VAL A 150 -24.33 20.69 -16.18
CA VAL A 150 -23.02 21.04 -15.61
C VAL A 150 -22.02 21.27 -16.74
N THR A 151 -21.77 22.54 -17.05
CA THR A 151 -20.88 22.95 -18.15
C THR A 151 -19.40 22.89 -17.80
N ARG A 152 -19.03 22.87 -16.49
CA ARG A 152 -17.63 22.82 -16.06
C ARG A 152 -17.50 22.15 -14.71
N LEU A 153 -16.68 21.12 -14.66
CA LEU A 153 -16.23 20.51 -13.41
C LEU A 153 -15.07 21.33 -12.81
N PRO A 154 -14.92 21.34 -11.48
CA PRO A 154 -13.76 21.99 -10.84
C PRO A 154 -12.46 21.30 -11.29
N ASP A 155 -11.40 22.11 -11.34
CA ASP A 155 -10.08 21.62 -11.77
C ASP A 155 -9.50 20.68 -10.72
N ILE A 156 -9.28 19.41 -11.10
CA ILE A 156 -8.76 18.37 -10.19
C ILE A 156 -7.23 18.31 -10.25
N TYR A 157 -6.61 19.00 -11.21
CA TYR A 157 -5.15 18.99 -11.31
C TYR A 157 -4.52 19.65 -10.07
N GLY A 158 -3.39 19.09 -9.62
CA GLY A 158 -2.68 19.54 -8.43
C GLY A 158 -3.06 18.79 -7.16
N PHE A 159 -3.22 19.50 -6.05
CA PHE A 159 -3.46 18.92 -4.73
C PHE A 159 -4.71 18.01 -4.66
N PRO A 160 -5.90 18.38 -5.16
CA PRO A 160 -7.10 17.56 -5.02
C PRO A 160 -6.97 16.22 -5.74
N GLY A 161 -6.45 16.21 -6.96
CA GLY A 161 -6.25 14.98 -7.72
C GLY A 161 -5.19 14.09 -7.12
N ALA A 162 -4.05 14.66 -6.70
CA ALA A 162 -3.01 13.92 -6.02
C ALA A 162 -3.53 13.30 -4.70
N PHE A 163 -4.27 14.08 -3.91
CA PHE A 163 -4.89 13.61 -2.68
C PHE A 163 -5.84 12.43 -2.93
N LEU A 164 -6.73 12.53 -3.91
CA LEU A 164 -7.68 11.46 -4.26
C LEU A 164 -6.97 10.18 -4.71
N VAL A 165 -6.04 10.31 -5.67
CA VAL A 165 -5.31 9.15 -6.20
C VAL A 165 -4.51 8.46 -5.09
N LEU A 166 -3.73 9.24 -4.33
CA LEU A 166 -2.88 8.70 -3.28
C LEU A 166 -3.71 8.07 -2.15
N THR A 167 -4.81 8.70 -1.74
CA THR A 167 -5.71 8.12 -0.73
C THR A 167 -6.31 6.80 -1.22
N LEU A 168 -6.81 6.77 -2.47
CA LEU A 168 -7.39 5.56 -3.06
C LEU A 168 -6.39 4.42 -3.18
N MET A 169 -5.12 4.73 -3.42
CA MET A 169 -4.06 3.73 -3.52
C MET A 169 -3.50 3.33 -2.14
N SER A 170 -3.58 4.21 -1.14
CA SER A 170 -2.96 3.98 0.17
C SER A 170 -3.89 3.31 1.18
N TYR A 171 -5.22 3.57 1.15
CA TYR A 171 -6.13 3.01 2.16
C TYR A 171 -6.14 1.47 2.22
N PRO A 172 -5.97 0.69 1.11
CA PRO A 172 -5.96 -0.75 1.21
C PRO A 172 -4.76 -1.31 1.98
N TYR A 173 -3.61 -0.60 1.94
CA TYR A 173 -2.43 -0.98 2.75
C TYR A 173 -2.66 -0.78 4.25
N VAL A 174 -3.51 0.18 4.62
CA VAL A 174 -3.89 0.40 6.02
C VAL A 174 -4.98 -0.58 6.46
N LEU A 175 -5.81 -1.06 5.52
CA LEU A 175 -6.88 -2.01 5.76
C LEU A 175 -6.36 -3.43 5.99
N LEU A 176 -5.31 -3.85 5.28
CA LEU A 176 -4.69 -5.20 5.35
C LEU A 176 -3.72 -5.34 6.51
#